data_a9995d550a8805fd64bf70667283f296
#
_entry.id   a9995d550a8805fd64bf70667283f296
#
_cell.length_a   1.000
_cell.length_b   1.000
_cell.length_c   1.000
_cell.angle_alpha   90.00
_cell.angle_beta   90.00
_cell.angle_gamma   90.00
#
_symmetry.space_group_name_H-M   'P 1'
#
loop_
_entity.id
_entity.type
_entity.pdbx_description
1 polymer ?
#
loop_
_entity_poly.entity_id
_entity_poly.type
_entity_poly.pdbx_seq_one_letter_code
_entity_poly.pdbx_strand_id
1 'polypeptide(L)'
;MTRFDITELITGVIQSASIMAAQKKVDIQFYKDGPVYVWGDEFKVEEVITNYLTNAMNHADGQRRIEIRFSYHDGLVRTSVFNTGEPIPEEDLEKIWVKFYKVDKARTREYGGSGIGLSIVKAIMDSFHQKCGVINHENGVEFWMELESNN
;
A
#
# COMPACT_ATOMS: atom_id res chain seq x y z
N MET A 1 10.49 -17.49 -6.12
CA MET A 1 10.91 -16.31 -5.39
C MET A 1 12.30 -15.88 -5.82
N THR A 2 12.48 -14.59 -6.07
CA THR A 2 13.75 -14.03 -6.49
C THR A 2 14.12 -12.81 -5.64
N ARG A 3 15.39 -12.40 -5.71
CA ARG A 3 15.85 -11.18 -5.05
C ARG A 3 15.81 -10.05 -6.07
N PHE A 4 15.19 -8.95 -5.72
CA PHE A 4 15.06 -7.80 -6.63
C PHE A 4 15.08 -6.48 -5.86
N ASP A 5 15.26 -5.38 -6.59
CA ASP A 5 15.28 -4.03 -6.00
C ASP A 5 13.85 -3.48 -5.93
N ILE A 6 13.31 -3.41 -4.71
CA ILE A 6 11.94 -2.92 -4.50
C ILE A 6 11.84 -1.41 -4.72
N THR A 7 12.94 -0.64 -4.59
CA THR A 7 12.87 0.80 -4.86
C THR A 7 12.62 1.06 -6.34
N GLU A 8 13.22 0.27 -7.20
CA GLU A 8 13.01 0.38 -8.64
C GLU A 8 11.58 -0.01 -9.01
N LEU A 9 11.07 -1.08 -8.41
CA LEU A 9 9.70 -1.52 -8.62
C LEU A 9 8.70 -0.44 -8.20
N ILE A 10 8.87 0.14 -7.03
CA ILE A 10 7.98 1.19 -6.52
C ILE A 10 8.04 2.44 -7.40
N THR A 11 9.25 2.82 -7.85
CA THR A 11 9.41 3.95 -8.75
C THR A 11 8.59 3.73 -10.03
N GLY A 12 8.63 2.53 -10.59
CA GLY A 12 7.84 2.19 -11.77
C GLY A 12 6.35 2.27 -11.54
N VAL A 13 5.88 1.80 -10.39
CA VAL A 13 4.47 1.87 -10.02
C VAL A 13 4.02 3.33 -9.90
N ILE A 14 4.83 4.18 -9.26
CA ILE A 14 4.53 5.61 -9.13
C ILE A 14 4.44 6.28 -10.51
N GLN A 15 5.37 5.97 -11.40
CA GLN A 15 5.36 6.51 -12.76
C GLN A 15 4.09 6.10 -13.51
N SER A 16 3.69 4.83 -13.39
CA SER A 16 2.47 4.33 -14.01
C SER A 16 1.20 4.99 -13.45
N ALA A 17 1.25 5.48 -12.22
CA ALA A 17 0.12 6.11 -11.55
C ALA A 17 0.09 7.63 -11.75
N SER A 18 1.03 8.21 -12.50
CA SER A 18 1.21 9.67 -12.57
C SER A 18 -0.02 10.41 -13.09
N ILE A 19 -0.71 9.85 -14.08
CA ILE A 19 -1.91 10.48 -14.64
C ILE A 19 -3.03 10.49 -13.61
N MET A 20 -3.28 9.36 -12.97
CA MET A 20 -4.30 9.27 -11.92
C MET A 20 -3.97 10.20 -10.75
N ALA A 21 -2.71 10.26 -10.34
CA ALA A 21 -2.27 11.15 -9.26
C ALA A 21 -2.56 12.61 -9.59
N ALA A 22 -2.27 13.03 -10.83
CA ALA A 22 -2.55 14.38 -11.28
C ALA A 22 -4.06 14.67 -11.30
N GLN A 23 -4.87 13.73 -11.77
CA GLN A 23 -6.32 13.89 -11.82
C GLN A 23 -6.92 14.03 -10.41
N LYS A 24 -6.40 13.26 -9.46
CA LYS A 24 -6.87 13.27 -8.07
C LYS A 24 -6.18 14.35 -7.24
N LYS A 25 -5.20 15.05 -7.80
CA LYS A 25 -4.45 16.11 -7.13
C LYS A 25 -3.81 15.63 -5.85
N VAL A 26 -3.20 14.43 -5.90
CA VAL A 26 -2.46 13.88 -4.77
C VAL A 26 -0.97 14.10 -4.98
N ASP A 27 -0.25 14.36 -3.87
CA ASP A 27 1.19 14.53 -3.86
C ASP A 27 1.82 13.26 -3.30
N ILE A 28 2.55 12.53 -4.15
CA ILE A 28 3.19 11.26 -3.76
C ILE A 28 4.65 11.54 -3.46
N GLN A 29 5.06 11.26 -2.22
CA GLN A 29 6.44 11.37 -1.77
C GLN A 29 6.99 9.98 -1.48
N PHE A 30 8.10 9.63 -2.13
CA PHE A 30 8.75 8.35 -1.91
C PHE A 30 10.10 8.60 -1.23
N TYR A 31 10.22 8.18 0.03
CA TYR A 31 11.40 8.38 0.84
C TYR A 31 12.28 7.14 0.74
N LYS A 32 13.41 7.26 0.10
CA LYS A 32 14.33 6.15 -0.11
C LYS A 32 15.77 6.65 -0.06
N ASP A 33 16.67 5.73 0.23
CA ASP A 33 18.10 6.01 0.32
C ASP A 33 18.84 4.86 -0.39
N GLY A 34 18.92 4.95 -1.71
CA GLY A 34 19.53 3.92 -2.54
C GLY A 34 18.64 2.70 -2.77
N PRO A 35 19.19 1.67 -3.41
CA PRO A 35 18.43 0.44 -3.70
C PRO A 35 18.16 -0.36 -2.43
N VAL A 36 17.01 -1.04 -2.41
CA VAL A 36 16.62 -1.94 -1.32
C VAL A 36 16.25 -3.28 -1.94
N TYR A 37 17.00 -4.32 -1.59
CA TYR A 37 16.81 -5.66 -2.16
C TYR A 37 15.97 -6.51 -1.22
N VAL A 38 14.99 -7.19 -1.78
CA VAL A 38 14.06 -8.05 -1.04
C VAL A 38 13.83 -9.35 -1.80
N TRP A 39 13.31 -10.35 -1.10
CA TRP A 39 12.94 -11.63 -1.68
C TRP A 39 11.44 -11.70 -1.88
N GLY A 40 11.01 -12.09 -3.06
CA GLY A 40 9.58 -12.25 -3.36
C GLY A 40 9.38 -12.62 -4.82
N ASP A 41 8.12 -12.72 -5.21
CA ASP A 41 7.71 -12.77 -6.60
C ASP A 41 7.50 -11.34 -7.06
N GLU A 42 8.34 -10.87 -7.96
CA GLU A 42 8.35 -9.45 -8.37
C GLU A 42 7.00 -8.99 -8.90
N PHE A 43 6.33 -9.81 -9.72
CA PHE A 43 5.03 -9.46 -10.27
C PHE A 43 3.95 -9.36 -9.19
N LYS A 44 3.99 -10.27 -8.21
CA LYS A 44 3.03 -10.24 -7.12
C LYS A 44 3.28 -9.08 -6.16
N VAL A 45 4.53 -8.75 -5.90
CA VAL A 45 4.87 -7.58 -5.09
C VAL A 45 4.42 -6.29 -5.80
N GLU A 46 4.59 -6.22 -7.12
CA GLU A 46 4.09 -5.09 -7.90
C GLU A 46 2.58 -4.95 -7.74
N GLU A 47 1.87 -6.06 -7.72
CA GLU A 47 0.42 -6.05 -7.53
C GLU A 47 0.04 -5.51 -6.13
N VAL A 48 0.79 -5.91 -5.09
CA VAL A 48 0.57 -5.39 -3.73
C VAL A 48 0.77 -3.87 -3.69
N ILE A 49 1.89 -3.40 -4.24
CA ILE A 49 2.21 -1.96 -4.22
C ILE A 49 1.18 -1.18 -5.03
N THR A 50 0.79 -1.69 -6.20
CA THR A 50 -0.23 -1.06 -7.04
C THR A 50 -1.56 -0.94 -6.29
N ASN A 51 -1.97 -2.01 -5.60
CA ASN A 51 -3.22 -1.98 -4.83
C ASN A 51 -3.14 -1.00 -3.66
N TYR A 52 -2.02 -0.98 -2.95
CA TYR A 52 -1.84 -0.03 -1.84
C TYR A 52 -1.84 1.42 -2.35
N LEU A 53 -1.13 1.69 -3.45
CA LEU A 53 -1.07 3.06 -3.98
C LEU A 53 -2.42 3.51 -4.53
N THR A 54 -3.12 2.65 -5.26
CA THR A 54 -4.45 2.96 -5.78
C THR A 54 -5.43 3.24 -4.63
N ASN A 55 -5.39 2.39 -3.60
CA ASN A 55 -6.20 2.57 -2.41
C ASN A 55 -5.90 3.92 -1.74
N ALA A 56 -4.62 4.25 -1.59
CA ALA A 56 -4.20 5.51 -0.99
C ALA A 56 -4.68 6.72 -1.82
N MET A 57 -4.57 6.65 -3.14
CA MET A 57 -5.03 7.74 -4.01
C MET A 57 -6.54 7.95 -3.93
N ASN A 58 -7.30 6.86 -3.79
CA ASN A 58 -8.75 6.94 -3.68
C ASN A 58 -9.22 7.46 -2.33
N HIS A 59 -8.43 7.26 -1.28
CA HIS A 59 -8.80 7.65 0.09
C HIS A 59 -8.12 8.92 0.57
N ALA A 60 -7.10 9.42 -0.13
CA ALA A 60 -6.39 10.62 0.29
C ALA A 60 -7.34 11.82 0.31
N ASP A 61 -7.27 12.57 1.40
CA ASP A 61 -8.12 13.74 1.63
C ASP A 61 -7.33 14.77 2.44
N GLY A 62 -7.91 15.94 2.66
CA GLY A 62 -7.24 17.03 3.34
C GLY A 62 -6.07 17.54 2.50
N GLN A 63 -4.85 17.33 2.97
CA GLN A 63 -3.63 17.73 2.24
C GLN A 63 -3.38 16.89 0.99
N ARG A 64 -4.09 15.78 0.85
CA ARG A 64 -3.96 14.84 -0.28
C ARG A 64 -2.52 14.40 -0.50
N ARG A 65 -1.87 14.02 0.58
CA ARG A 65 -0.48 13.60 0.56
C ARG A 65 -0.37 12.08 0.77
N ILE A 66 0.50 11.46 -0.01
CA ILE A 66 0.83 10.04 0.11
C ILE A 66 2.33 9.94 0.37
N GLU A 67 2.71 9.17 1.37
CA GLU A 67 4.11 8.96 1.72
C GLU A 67 4.44 7.49 1.73
N ILE A 68 5.46 7.11 0.97
CA ILE A 68 5.95 5.72 0.91
C ILE A 68 7.31 5.69 1.60
N ARG A 69 7.45 4.81 2.59
CA ARG A 69 8.65 4.71 3.41
C ARG A 69 9.05 3.27 3.64
N PHE A 70 10.31 3.07 3.99
CA PHE A 70 10.83 1.78 4.44
C PHE A 70 11.22 1.85 5.90
N SER A 71 11.05 0.73 6.60
CA SER A 71 11.66 0.53 7.91
C SER A 71 12.22 -0.89 7.97
N TYR A 72 13.19 -1.10 8.85
CA TYR A 72 13.97 -2.35 8.88
C TYR A 72 13.96 -2.94 10.28
N HIS A 73 13.70 -4.25 10.38
CA HIS A 73 13.82 -4.95 11.64
C HIS A 73 13.92 -6.45 11.39
N ASP A 74 14.80 -7.10 12.16
CA ASP A 74 14.93 -8.58 12.17
C ASP A 74 15.08 -9.19 10.78
N GLY A 75 15.85 -8.54 9.90
CA GLY A 75 16.07 -9.06 8.54
C GLY A 75 14.90 -8.85 7.59
N LEU A 76 13.90 -8.08 8.02
CA LEU A 76 12.72 -7.74 7.20
C LEU A 76 12.76 -6.27 6.80
N VAL A 77 12.25 -6.00 5.61
CA VAL A 77 11.94 -4.65 5.16
C VAL A 77 10.44 -4.47 5.22
N ARG A 78 10.00 -3.47 5.97
CA ARG A 78 8.61 -3.07 5.97
C ARG A 78 8.45 -1.88 5.02
N THR A 79 7.62 -2.04 4.00
CA THR A 79 7.22 -0.96 3.10
C THR A 79 5.88 -0.44 3.55
N SER A 80 5.78 0.87 3.78
CA SER A 80 4.52 1.48 4.19
C SER A 80 4.06 2.51 3.19
N VAL A 81 2.74 2.57 2.98
CA VAL A 81 2.07 3.54 2.12
C VAL A 81 1.06 4.26 3.00
N PHE A 82 1.38 5.50 3.33
CA PHE A 82 0.54 6.35 4.17
C PHE A 82 -0.21 7.35 3.30
N ASN A 83 -1.49 7.59 3.60
CA ASN A 83 -2.22 8.69 2.98
C ASN A 83 -2.89 9.54 4.05
N THR A 84 -2.89 10.86 3.82
CA THR A 84 -3.69 11.78 4.64
C THR A 84 -5.16 11.54 4.37
N GLY A 85 -5.99 11.72 5.40
CA GLY A 85 -7.43 11.54 5.30
C GLY A 85 -8.01 11.02 6.61
N GLU A 86 -9.26 10.59 6.57
CA GLU A 86 -9.92 10.05 7.73
C GLU A 86 -9.40 8.66 8.07
N PRO A 87 -9.11 8.39 9.34
CA PRO A 87 -8.79 7.03 9.77
C PRO A 87 -9.96 6.08 9.52
N ILE A 88 -9.63 4.81 9.37
CA ILE A 88 -10.64 3.75 9.20
C ILE A 88 -11.31 3.52 10.55
N PRO A 89 -12.65 3.40 10.61
CA PRO A 89 -13.31 3.05 11.87
C PRO A 89 -12.69 1.79 12.47
N GLU A 90 -12.44 1.82 13.76
CA GLU A 90 -11.72 0.74 14.43
C GLU A 90 -12.39 -0.63 14.23
N GLU A 91 -13.70 -0.66 14.23
CA GLU A 91 -14.48 -1.89 14.02
C GLU A 91 -14.31 -2.48 12.61
N ASP A 92 -13.80 -1.69 11.67
CA ASP A 92 -13.60 -2.13 10.28
C ASP A 92 -12.18 -2.59 9.98
N LEU A 93 -11.21 -2.33 10.87
CA LEU A 93 -9.80 -2.55 10.59
C LEU A 93 -9.45 -3.99 10.19
N GLU A 94 -10.12 -4.99 10.76
CA GLU A 94 -9.88 -6.38 10.38
C GLU A 94 -10.71 -6.80 9.17
N LYS A 95 -11.82 -6.13 8.93
CA LYS A 95 -12.78 -6.52 7.89
C LYS A 95 -12.41 -6.01 6.50
N ILE A 96 -11.58 -4.96 6.41
CA ILE A 96 -11.21 -4.38 5.11
C ILE A 96 -10.43 -5.35 4.21
N TRP A 97 -9.88 -6.41 4.79
CA TRP A 97 -9.16 -7.45 4.03
C TRP A 97 -10.08 -8.50 3.42
N VAL A 98 -11.36 -8.44 3.77
CA VAL A 98 -12.35 -9.39 3.26
C VAL A 98 -12.85 -8.91 1.89
N LYS A 99 -12.92 -9.85 0.94
CA LYS A 99 -13.35 -9.57 -0.42
C LYS A 99 -14.73 -8.89 -0.43
N PHE A 100 -14.85 -7.80 -1.17
CA PHE A 100 -16.06 -7.00 -1.34
C PHE A 100 -16.51 -6.23 -0.09
N TYR A 101 -15.73 -6.26 1.00
CA TYR A 101 -16.05 -5.45 2.15
C TYR A 101 -15.74 -3.97 1.87
N LYS A 102 -16.63 -3.10 2.28
CA LYS A 102 -16.45 -1.66 2.12
C LYS A 102 -16.84 -0.95 3.41
N VAL A 103 -16.01 0.00 3.81
CA VAL A 103 -16.14 0.71 5.08
C VAL A 103 -17.41 1.57 5.11
N ASP A 104 -17.69 2.28 4.02
CA ASP A 104 -18.83 3.17 3.91
C ASP A 104 -19.49 2.98 2.55
N LYS A 105 -20.66 2.35 2.55
CA LYS A 105 -21.39 2.05 1.31
C LYS A 105 -21.80 3.31 0.56
N ALA A 106 -22.08 4.40 1.25
CA ALA A 106 -22.45 5.65 0.62
C ALA A 106 -21.29 6.30 -0.11
N ARG A 107 -20.05 6.04 0.32
CA ARG A 107 -18.83 6.60 -0.28
C ARG A 107 -18.16 5.65 -1.25
N THR A 108 -18.70 4.47 -1.45
CA THR A 108 -18.12 3.42 -2.30
C THR A 108 -17.82 3.91 -3.71
N ARG A 109 -18.73 4.69 -4.28
CA ARG A 109 -18.59 5.21 -5.65
C ARG A 109 -17.45 6.22 -5.77
N GLU A 110 -17.21 7.00 -4.71
CA GLU A 110 -16.13 7.98 -4.68
C GLU A 110 -14.76 7.31 -4.72
N TYR A 111 -14.65 6.15 -4.11
CA TYR A 111 -13.39 5.43 -4.04
C TYR A 111 -13.14 4.57 -5.27
N GLY A 112 -14.15 4.34 -6.10
CA GLY A 112 -13.98 3.65 -7.37
C GLY A 112 -13.50 2.21 -7.28
N GLY A 113 -13.39 1.65 -6.08
CA GLY A 113 -12.85 0.32 -5.89
C GLY A 113 -13.90 -0.77 -5.99
N SER A 114 -13.49 -1.94 -6.49
CA SER A 114 -14.34 -3.13 -6.53
C SER A 114 -14.47 -3.80 -5.17
N GLY A 115 -13.65 -3.42 -4.20
CA GLY A 115 -13.63 -4.04 -2.88
C GLY A 115 -12.80 -5.32 -2.82
N ILE A 116 -11.97 -5.61 -3.84
CA ILE A 116 -11.16 -6.82 -3.87
C ILE A 116 -9.66 -6.56 -3.74
N GLY A 117 -9.21 -5.30 -3.87
CA GLY A 117 -7.78 -4.96 -3.86
C GLY A 117 -7.05 -5.42 -2.61
N LEU A 118 -7.61 -5.14 -1.44
CA LEU A 118 -6.97 -5.51 -0.17
C LEU A 118 -7.04 -7.02 0.09
N SER A 119 -8.07 -7.71 -0.39
CA SER A 119 -8.12 -9.17 -0.26
C SER A 119 -7.07 -9.84 -1.13
N ILE A 120 -6.74 -9.24 -2.29
CA ILE A 120 -5.65 -9.72 -3.14
C ILE A 120 -4.32 -9.56 -2.42
N VAL A 121 -4.09 -8.40 -1.79
CA VAL A 121 -2.86 -8.17 -1.00
C VAL A 121 -2.72 -9.23 0.08
N LYS A 122 -3.79 -9.48 0.84
CA LYS A 122 -3.76 -10.47 1.92
C LYS A 122 -3.41 -11.86 1.38
N ALA A 123 -4.03 -12.26 0.27
CA ALA A 123 -3.77 -13.57 -0.34
C ALA A 123 -2.31 -13.69 -0.80
N ILE A 124 -1.77 -12.65 -1.43
CA ILE A 124 -0.37 -12.64 -1.88
C ILE A 124 0.58 -12.77 -0.69
N MET A 125 0.37 -11.95 0.34
CA MET A 125 1.26 -11.95 1.49
C MET A 125 1.19 -13.27 2.26
N ASP A 126 0.00 -13.86 2.37
CA ASP A 126 -0.15 -15.19 2.97
C ASP A 126 0.61 -16.23 2.16
N SER A 127 0.61 -16.14 0.83
CA SER A 127 1.35 -17.09 -0.03
C SER A 127 2.86 -16.98 0.18
N PHE A 128 3.36 -15.82 0.58
CA PHE A 128 4.78 -15.61 0.91
C PHE A 128 5.11 -15.99 2.35
N HIS A 129 4.11 -16.31 3.17
CA HIS A 129 4.26 -16.47 4.63
C HIS A 129 4.82 -15.20 5.28
N GLN A 130 4.40 -14.05 4.76
CA GLN A 130 4.81 -12.74 5.26
C GLN A 130 3.61 -11.95 5.73
N LYS A 131 3.87 -10.87 6.46
CA LYS A 131 2.83 -10.09 7.11
C LYS A 131 2.51 -8.82 6.34
N CYS A 132 1.27 -8.38 6.48
CA CYS A 132 0.82 -7.07 6.05
C CYS A 132 -0.17 -6.56 7.10
N GLY A 133 -0.45 -5.26 7.05
CA GLY A 133 -1.36 -4.70 8.01
C GLY A 133 -1.73 -3.26 7.71
N VAL A 134 -2.47 -2.67 8.64
CA VAL A 134 -2.96 -1.31 8.56
C VAL A 134 -2.83 -0.65 9.93
N ILE A 135 -2.43 0.61 9.93
CA ILE A 135 -2.28 1.41 11.15
C ILE A 135 -3.00 2.73 10.92
N ASN A 136 -3.92 3.08 11.83
CA ASN A 136 -4.51 4.40 11.85
C ASN A 136 -3.56 5.40 12.52
N HIS A 137 -3.48 6.59 11.94
CA HIS A 137 -2.81 7.73 12.54
C HIS A 137 -3.84 8.84 12.73
N GLU A 138 -3.50 9.85 13.51
CA GLU A 138 -4.40 10.95 13.77
C GLU A 138 -4.84 11.64 12.48
N ASN A 139 -3.95 11.72 11.49
CA ASN A 139 -4.19 12.45 10.24
C ASN A 139 -4.29 11.57 9.00
N GLY A 140 -4.38 10.25 9.16
CA GLY A 140 -4.46 9.36 8.00
C GLY A 140 -4.32 7.89 8.31
N VAL A 141 -4.03 7.13 7.27
CA VAL A 141 -3.99 5.66 7.35
C VAL A 141 -2.70 5.17 6.68
N GLU A 142 -2.06 4.21 7.32
CA GLU A 142 -0.84 3.59 6.81
C GLU A 142 -1.10 2.11 6.53
N PHE A 143 -0.88 1.67 5.29
CA PHE A 143 -0.86 0.26 4.93
C PHE A 143 0.59 -0.19 4.79
N TRP A 144 0.90 -1.40 5.26
CA TRP A 144 2.27 -1.89 5.20
C TRP A 144 2.33 -3.36 4.80
N MET A 145 3.50 -3.76 4.32
CA MET A 145 3.82 -5.15 4.00
C MET A 145 5.30 -5.40 4.32
N GLU A 146 5.64 -6.65 4.62
CA GLU A 146 7.00 -7.02 4.98
C GLU A 146 7.54 -8.10 4.06
N LEU A 147 8.81 -7.96 3.69
CA LEU A 147 9.53 -8.96 2.90
C LEU A 147 10.92 -9.16 3.49
N GLU A 148 11.49 -10.34 3.29
CA GLU A 148 12.86 -10.61 3.73
C GLU A 148 13.84 -9.80 2.91
N SER A 149 14.86 -9.25 3.61
CA SER A 149 15.94 -8.49 2.97
C SER A 149 17.31 -9.10 3.23
N ASN A 150 17.38 -10.23 3.89
CA ASN A 150 18.64 -10.89 4.19
C ASN A 150 19.34 -11.36 2.92
N ASN A 151 20.63 -11.17 2.93
CA ASN A 151 21.50 -11.65 1.85
C ASN A 151 21.89 -13.10 2.05
#